data_00b28c1662d7f5ba3d3fc03d0708c653
#
_entry.id   00b28c1662d7f5ba3d3fc03d0708c653
#
_cell.length_a   1.000
_cell.length_b   1.000
_cell.length_c   1.000
_cell.angle_alpha   90.00
_cell.angle_beta   90.00
_cell.angle_gamma   90.00
#
_symmetry.space_group_name_H-M   'P 1'
#
loop_
_entity.id
_entity.type
_entity.pdbx_description
1 polymer ?
#
loop_
_entity_poly.entity_id
_entity_poly.type
_entity_poly.pdbx_seq_one_letter_code
_entity_poly.pdbx_strand_id
1 'polypeptide(L)'
;EYSRFGVMVQSSLRLGIETGLFRPNINVDFVSRLYMNGMRGIRYIEIFPIAQFDINTLFENYLEYHARAIVTPKGLRVLNEFIGTTEQK
;
A
#
# COMPACT_ATOMS: atom_id res chain seq x y z
N GLU A 1 16.15 -5.94 11.97
CA GLU A 1 15.23 -7.04 12.31
C GLU A 1 13.79 -6.67 12.02
N TYR A 2 13.03 -7.58 11.44
CA TYR A 2 11.66 -7.32 11.05
C TYR A 2 10.67 -7.81 12.07
N SER A 3 9.65 -6.98 12.34
CA SER A 3 8.49 -7.42 13.09
C SER A 3 7.70 -8.45 12.27
N ARG A 4 6.73 -9.08 12.92
CA ARG A 4 5.83 -10.00 12.23
C ARG A 4 5.09 -9.30 11.10
N PHE A 5 4.69 -8.05 11.33
CA PHE A 5 4.02 -7.25 10.30
C PHE A 5 4.94 -7.04 9.10
N GLY A 6 6.22 -6.74 9.35
CA GLY A 6 7.17 -6.56 8.26
C GLY A 6 7.34 -7.80 7.41
N VAL A 7 7.36 -8.98 8.06
CA VAL A 7 7.46 -10.25 7.34
C VAL A 7 6.23 -10.45 6.45
N MET A 8 5.05 -10.11 6.97
CA MET A 8 3.82 -10.22 6.19
C MET A 8 3.83 -9.32 4.98
N VAL A 9 4.30 -8.09 5.15
CA VAL A 9 4.38 -7.14 4.03
C VAL A 9 5.31 -7.66 2.96
N GLN A 10 6.48 -8.17 3.35
CA GLN A 10 7.43 -8.72 2.39
C GLN A 10 6.86 -9.92 1.64
N SER A 11 6.19 -10.80 2.37
CA SER A 11 5.57 -11.99 1.76
C SER A 11 4.51 -11.59 0.74
N SER A 12 3.70 -10.59 1.08
CA SER A 12 2.67 -10.09 0.17
C SER A 12 3.28 -9.48 -1.10
N LEU A 13 4.38 -8.75 -0.95
CA LEU A 13 5.05 -8.17 -2.10
C LEU A 13 5.60 -9.25 -3.03
N ARG A 14 6.22 -10.28 -2.45
CA ARG A 14 6.76 -11.37 -3.25
C ARG A 14 5.67 -12.14 -3.98
N LEU A 15 4.55 -12.37 -3.30
CA LEU A 15 3.42 -13.04 -3.93
C LEU A 15 2.88 -12.22 -5.10
N GLY A 16 2.78 -10.91 -4.92
CA GLY A 16 2.32 -10.04 -5.99
C GLY A 16 3.25 -10.06 -7.19
N ILE A 17 4.57 -10.14 -6.95
CA ILE A 17 5.52 -10.26 -8.03
C ILE A 17 5.33 -11.60 -8.75
N GLU A 18 5.20 -12.68 -8.00
CA GLU A 18 5.05 -14.02 -8.59
C GLU A 18 3.80 -14.16 -9.42
N THR A 19 2.72 -13.49 -9.01
CA THR A 19 1.45 -13.57 -9.72
C THR A 19 1.32 -12.51 -10.82
N GLY A 20 2.35 -11.69 -11.01
CA GLY A 20 2.36 -10.70 -12.08
C GLY A 20 1.58 -9.44 -11.76
N LEU A 21 1.15 -9.25 -10.53
CA LEU A 21 0.41 -8.04 -10.13
C LEU A 21 1.33 -6.88 -9.83
N PHE A 22 2.52 -7.17 -9.29
CA PHE A 22 3.50 -6.14 -8.95
C PHE A 22 4.71 -6.25 -9.87
N ARG A 23 5.37 -5.11 -10.11
CA ARG A 23 6.52 -5.05 -10.99
C ARG A 23 7.66 -5.93 -10.45
N PRO A 24 8.31 -6.73 -11.31
CA PRO A 24 9.34 -7.65 -10.85
C PRO A 24 10.63 -6.95 -10.42
N ASN A 25 10.80 -5.70 -10.78
CA ASN A 25 12.06 -4.98 -10.54
C ASN A 25 12.03 -4.12 -9.28
N ILE A 26 11.02 -4.27 -8.43
CA ILE A 26 11.01 -3.52 -7.17
C ILE A 26 11.94 -4.17 -6.16
N ASN A 27 12.52 -3.34 -5.32
CA ASN A 27 13.34 -3.81 -4.21
C ASN A 27 12.41 -4.10 -3.03
N VAL A 28 12.16 -5.38 -2.79
CA VAL A 28 11.17 -5.79 -1.78
C VAL A 28 11.52 -5.26 -0.40
N ASP A 29 12.78 -5.34 -0.01
CA ASP A 29 13.18 -4.86 1.31
C ASP A 29 12.95 -3.35 1.44
N PHE A 30 13.39 -2.58 0.45
CA PHE A 30 13.21 -1.12 0.49
C PHE A 30 11.74 -0.76 0.49
N VAL A 31 10.96 -1.36 -0.40
CA VAL A 31 9.54 -1.02 -0.54
C VAL A 31 8.77 -1.37 0.72
N SER A 32 9.07 -2.52 1.33
CA SER A 32 8.36 -2.91 2.54
C SER A 32 8.67 -1.97 3.70
N ARG A 33 9.93 -1.55 3.83
CA ARG A 33 10.30 -0.61 4.90
C ARG A 33 9.67 0.76 4.68
N LEU A 34 9.66 1.22 3.42
CA LEU A 34 9.04 2.49 3.08
C LEU A 34 7.54 2.46 3.37
N TYR A 35 6.88 1.35 3.00
CA TYR A 35 5.46 1.19 3.27
C TYR A 35 5.18 1.27 4.77
N MET A 36 5.96 0.56 5.58
CA MET A 36 5.76 0.55 7.02
C MET A 36 6.01 1.91 7.63
N ASN A 37 7.03 2.62 7.13
CA ASN A 37 7.30 3.97 7.59
C ASN A 37 6.15 4.91 7.27
N GLY A 38 5.57 4.78 6.08
CA GLY A 38 4.43 5.59 5.69
C GLY A 38 3.19 5.29 6.53
N MET A 39 3.00 4.04 6.92
CA MET A 39 1.89 3.68 7.80
C MET A 39 1.97 4.41 9.14
N ARG A 40 3.18 4.62 9.64
CA ARG A 40 3.36 5.42 10.84
C ARG A 40 3.14 6.90 10.54
N GLY A 41 3.63 7.35 9.39
CA GLY A 41 3.59 8.77 9.04
C GLY A 41 2.19 9.32 8.90
N ILE A 42 1.25 8.51 8.42
CA ILE A 42 -0.12 9.00 8.26
C ILE A 42 -0.83 9.20 9.59
N ARG A 43 -0.25 8.70 10.69
CA ARG A 43 -0.79 8.91 12.03
C ARG A 43 -0.14 10.11 12.74
N TYR A 44 0.79 10.76 12.09
CA TYR A 44 1.54 11.85 12.70
C TYR A 44 0.67 13.11 12.69
N ILE A 45 0.17 13.49 13.86
CA ILE A 45 -0.86 14.53 13.96
C ILE A 45 -0.36 15.91 13.56
N GLU A 46 0.96 16.14 13.57
CA GLU A 46 1.48 17.42 13.12
C GLU A 46 1.37 17.58 11.60
N ILE A 47 1.39 16.47 10.87
CA ILE A 47 1.24 16.49 9.41
C ILE A 47 -0.22 16.27 9.03
N PHE A 48 -0.89 15.37 9.74
CA PHE A 48 -2.29 15.02 9.46
C PHE A 48 -3.12 15.26 10.72
N PRO A 49 -3.51 16.53 11.00
CA PRO A 49 -4.28 16.81 12.22
C PRO A 49 -5.61 16.08 12.24
N ILE A 50 -5.96 15.54 13.40
CA ILE A 50 -7.17 14.75 13.58
C ILE A 50 -8.42 15.54 13.19
N ALA A 51 -8.42 16.85 13.47
CA ALA A 51 -9.58 17.69 13.16
C ALA A 51 -9.83 17.82 11.66
N GLN A 52 -8.84 17.58 10.83
CA GLN A 52 -8.95 17.77 9.39
C GLN A 52 -8.95 16.47 8.60
N PHE A 53 -8.47 15.39 9.19
CA PHE A 53 -8.28 14.13 8.46
C PHE A 53 -8.87 12.96 9.22
N ASP A 54 -9.69 12.19 8.53
CA ASP A 54 -10.21 10.93 9.07
C ASP A 54 -9.17 9.84 8.84
N ILE A 55 -8.85 9.08 9.90
CA ILE A 55 -7.78 8.08 9.80
C ILE A 55 -8.10 6.99 8.76
N ASN A 56 -9.37 6.62 8.65
CA ASN A 56 -9.74 5.60 7.66
C ASN A 56 -9.51 6.10 6.24
N THR A 57 -9.85 7.36 5.98
CA THR A 57 -9.59 7.97 4.68
C THR A 57 -8.10 8.06 4.40
N LEU A 58 -7.30 8.39 5.41
CA LEU A 58 -5.85 8.42 5.24
C LEU A 58 -5.30 7.06 4.87
N PHE A 59 -5.78 6.00 5.54
CA PHE A 59 -5.39 4.65 5.23
C PHE A 59 -5.72 4.29 3.79
N GLU A 60 -6.95 4.56 3.37
CA GLU A 60 -7.38 4.22 2.01
C GLU A 60 -6.54 4.95 0.97
N ASN A 61 -6.30 6.23 1.19
CA ASN A 61 -5.49 7.02 0.28
C ASN A 61 -4.06 6.49 0.21
N TYR A 62 -3.51 6.13 1.36
CA TYR A 62 -2.13 5.63 1.39
C TYR A 62 -2.01 4.28 0.71
N LEU A 63 -2.96 3.38 0.96
CA LEU A 63 -2.93 2.06 0.33
C LEU A 63 -3.05 2.18 -1.18
N GLU A 64 -3.94 3.03 -1.66
CA GLU A 64 -4.09 3.22 -3.10
C GLU A 64 -2.82 3.83 -3.70
N TYR A 65 -2.28 4.85 -3.06
CA TYR A 65 -1.06 5.49 -3.51
C TYR A 65 0.09 4.48 -3.62
N HIS A 66 0.25 3.68 -2.57
CA HIS A 66 1.31 2.68 -2.52
C HIS A 66 1.13 1.63 -3.61
N ALA A 67 -0.10 1.11 -3.75
CA ALA A 67 -0.38 0.08 -4.74
C ALA A 67 -0.10 0.58 -6.15
N ARG A 68 -0.55 1.80 -6.48
CA ARG A 68 -0.34 2.34 -7.82
C ARG A 68 1.13 2.52 -8.15
N ALA A 69 1.98 2.67 -7.14
CA ALA A 69 3.41 2.84 -7.36
C ALA A 69 4.11 1.55 -7.79
N ILE A 70 3.52 0.39 -7.49
CA ILE A 70 4.22 -0.88 -7.69
C ILE A 70 3.52 -1.85 -8.62
N VAL A 71 2.29 -1.55 -9.07
CA VAL A 71 1.53 -2.50 -9.89
C VAL A 71 2.03 -2.53 -11.32
N THR A 72 1.84 -3.70 -11.95
CA THR A 72 1.95 -3.88 -13.40
C THR A 72 0.64 -3.43 -14.05
N PRO A 73 0.58 -3.37 -15.40
CA PRO A 73 -0.73 -3.14 -16.04
C PRO A 73 -1.80 -4.14 -15.60
N LYS A 74 -1.43 -5.40 -15.42
CA LYS A 74 -2.37 -6.41 -14.90
C LYS A 74 -2.84 -6.05 -13.50
N GLY A 75 -1.90 -5.68 -12.63
CA GLY A 75 -2.23 -5.29 -11.27
C GLY A 75 -3.08 -4.03 -11.22
N LEU A 76 -2.81 -3.09 -12.12
CA LEU A 76 -3.59 -1.86 -12.17
C LEU A 76 -5.05 -2.15 -12.54
N ARG A 77 -5.27 -3.08 -13.48
CA ARG A 77 -6.64 -3.45 -13.82
C ARG A 77 -7.38 -4.04 -12.63
N VAL A 78 -6.71 -4.93 -11.90
CA VAL A 78 -7.31 -5.54 -10.70
C VAL A 78 -7.61 -4.47 -9.66
N LEU A 79 -6.67 -3.56 -9.44
CA LEU A 79 -6.84 -2.49 -8.47
C LEU A 79 -8.03 -1.59 -8.84
N ASN A 80 -8.13 -1.23 -10.11
CA ASN A 80 -9.22 -0.35 -10.55
C ASN A 80 -10.57 -1.05 -10.43
N GLU A 81 -10.63 -2.34 -10.68
CA GLU A 81 -11.87 -3.11 -10.50
C GLU A 81 -12.28 -3.12 -9.02
N PHE A 82 -11.31 -3.31 -8.14
CA PHE A 82 -11.59 -3.33 -6.72
C PHE A 82 -12.09 -1.97 -6.24
N ILE A 83 -11.41 -0.90 -6.64
CA ILE A 83 -11.80 0.45 -6.26
C ILE A 83 -13.15 0.82 -6.83
N GLY A 84 -13.39 0.49 -8.11
CA GLY A 84 -14.67 0.75 -8.75
C GLY A 84 -15.81 0.05 -8.04
N THR A 85 -15.61 -1.20 -7.67
CA THR A 85 -16.62 -1.96 -6.93
C THR A 85 -16.92 -1.28 -5.60
N THR A 86 -15.87 -0.84 -4.90
CA THR A 86 -16.02 -0.19 -3.62
C THR A 86 -16.76 1.15 -3.76
N GLU A 87 -16.44 1.90 -4.81
CA GLU A 87 -17.02 3.22 -5.02
C GLU A 87 -18.47 3.15 -5.48
N GLN A 88 -18.89 2.04 -6.02
CA GLN A 88 -20.25 1.89 -6.49
C GLN A 88 -21.26 1.66 -5.38
N LYS A 89 -20.79 1.54 -4.16
CA LYS A 89 -21.70 1.46 -3.03
C LYS A 89 -22.29 2.82 -2.71
#